data_37b4050a59eeccbaf41a581fb9e9d01c
#
_entry.id   37b4050a59eeccbaf41a581fb9e9d01c
#
_cell.length_a   1.000
_cell.length_b   1.000
_cell.length_c   1.000
_cell.angle_alpha   90.00
_cell.angle_beta   90.00
_cell.angle_gamma   90.00
#
_symmetry.space_group_name_H-M   'P 1'
#
loop_
_entity.id
_entity.type
_entity.pdbx_description
1 polymer ?
#
loop_
_entity_poly.entity_id
_entity_poly.type
_entity_poly.pdbx_seq_one_letter_code
_entity_poly.pdbx_strand_id
1 'polypeptide(L)'
;MTQIRLIALDMDGTLLDDDHATVPARNVAALRRAAERGAAVAIASGRAWDLLHEVAAQLDMLHYAVLSNGAAVLDVTSGEWLWRKGLPRAQSRRLIELLLARDVPFEVYADGENYIQADRSGRVLARALSPEFASVLRRYSRFPEDLNAALDGRCVEKIHIFHVPPEERAALQAALEATGPLAVTGSFGTNMELTARGVNKAAAVQALCRRLEVTAEQVMAFGDCLLYTSDAADERS
;
A
#
# COMPACT_ATOMS: atom_id res chain seq x y z
N MET A 1 -29.17 -13.04 -11.64
CA MET A 1 -27.96 -12.89 -10.80
C MET A 1 -27.12 -11.78 -11.41
N THR A 2 -26.68 -10.82 -10.61
CA THR A 2 -25.81 -9.73 -11.09
C THR A 2 -24.44 -10.32 -11.47
N GLN A 3 -23.94 -10.01 -12.65
CA GLN A 3 -22.62 -10.46 -13.10
C GLN A 3 -21.54 -9.70 -12.33
N ILE A 4 -20.60 -10.41 -11.72
CA ILE A 4 -19.40 -9.80 -11.10
C ILE A 4 -18.49 -9.27 -12.21
N ARG A 5 -18.12 -8.01 -12.11
CA ARG A 5 -17.27 -7.29 -13.08
C ARG A 5 -15.91 -6.89 -12.49
N LEU A 6 -15.80 -6.84 -11.16
CA LEU A 6 -14.55 -6.53 -10.47
C LEU A 6 -14.36 -7.49 -9.28
N ILE A 7 -13.18 -8.07 -9.19
CA ILE A 7 -12.72 -8.84 -8.03
C ILE A 7 -11.58 -8.06 -7.41
N ALA A 8 -11.73 -7.64 -6.15
CA ALA A 8 -10.71 -6.95 -5.38
C ALA A 8 -10.21 -7.86 -4.26
N LEU A 9 -8.89 -8.08 -4.19
CA LEU A 9 -8.28 -9.01 -3.23
C LEU A 9 -7.24 -8.30 -2.39
N ASP A 10 -7.34 -8.45 -1.08
CA ASP A 10 -6.20 -8.20 -0.20
C ASP A 10 -5.11 -9.25 -0.44
N MET A 11 -3.88 -8.91 -0.12
CA MET A 11 -2.73 -9.79 -0.38
C MET A 11 -2.36 -10.61 0.85
N ASP A 12 -1.84 -9.95 1.86
CA ASP A 12 -1.32 -10.59 3.06
C ASP A 12 -2.49 -11.15 3.90
N GLY A 13 -2.42 -12.44 4.26
CA GLY A 13 -3.51 -13.11 4.97
C GLY A 13 -4.73 -13.49 4.13
N THR A 14 -4.77 -13.18 2.82
CA THR A 14 -5.90 -13.46 1.93
C THR A 14 -5.48 -14.17 0.63
N LEU A 15 -4.70 -13.50 -0.21
CA LEU A 15 -4.29 -14.03 -1.52
C LEU A 15 -3.02 -14.86 -1.44
N LEU A 16 -2.04 -14.42 -0.63
CA LEU A 16 -0.73 -15.03 -0.48
C LEU A 16 -0.74 -16.16 0.54
N ASP A 17 0.21 -17.07 0.41
CA ASP A 17 0.57 -18.04 1.43
C ASP A 17 1.32 -17.37 2.60
N ASP A 18 1.63 -18.13 3.64
CA ASP A 18 2.32 -17.66 4.87
C ASP A 18 3.75 -17.16 4.62
N ASP A 19 4.31 -17.40 3.43
CA ASP A 19 5.61 -16.88 3.00
C ASP A 19 5.55 -15.39 2.54
N HIS A 20 4.35 -14.80 2.47
CA HIS A 20 4.09 -13.44 2.00
C HIS A 20 4.60 -13.14 0.57
N ALA A 21 4.80 -14.16 -0.25
CA ALA A 21 5.39 -14.05 -1.59
C ALA A 21 4.68 -14.92 -2.64
N THR A 22 4.20 -16.11 -2.27
CA THR A 22 3.63 -17.09 -3.19
C THR A 22 2.12 -16.97 -3.28
N VAL A 23 1.59 -16.96 -4.49
CA VAL A 23 0.15 -17.08 -4.74
C VAL A 23 -0.18 -18.55 -4.97
N PRO A 24 -1.04 -19.20 -4.14
CA PRO A 24 -1.42 -20.60 -4.33
C PRO A 24 -1.96 -20.87 -5.72
N ALA A 25 -1.51 -21.94 -6.36
CA ALA A 25 -1.91 -22.31 -7.73
C ALA A 25 -3.45 -22.41 -7.90
N ARG A 26 -4.16 -22.85 -6.83
CA ARG A 26 -5.63 -22.85 -6.81
C ARG A 26 -6.24 -21.47 -6.93
N ASN A 27 -5.64 -20.46 -6.30
CA ASN A 27 -6.08 -19.05 -6.33
C ASN A 27 -5.84 -18.48 -7.73
N VAL A 28 -4.64 -18.69 -8.31
CA VAL A 28 -4.32 -18.29 -9.68
C VAL A 28 -5.33 -18.89 -10.67
N ALA A 29 -5.61 -20.20 -10.59
CA ALA A 29 -6.55 -20.86 -11.47
C ALA A 29 -8.00 -20.34 -11.30
N ALA A 30 -8.42 -19.99 -10.08
CA ALA A 30 -9.74 -19.43 -9.83
C ALA A 30 -9.88 -18.03 -10.42
N LEU A 31 -8.87 -17.17 -10.21
CA LEU A 31 -8.86 -15.81 -10.75
C LEU A 31 -8.80 -15.80 -12.28
N ARG A 32 -8.03 -16.71 -12.89
CA ARG A 32 -7.99 -16.85 -14.35
C ARG A 32 -9.37 -17.20 -14.91
N ARG A 33 -10.07 -18.18 -14.32
CA ARG A 33 -11.45 -18.52 -14.71
C ARG A 33 -12.44 -17.38 -14.53
N ALA A 34 -12.25 -16.54 -13.53
CA ALA A 34 -13.08 -15.34 -13.35
C ALA A 34 -12.80 -14.27 -14.40
N ALA A 35 -11.53 -14.03 -14.73
CA ALA A 35 -11.12 -13.11 -15.79
C ALA A 35 -11.62 -13.55 -17.17
N GLU A 36 -11.55 -14.85 -17.48
CA GLU A 36 -12.13 -15.45 -18.71
C GLU A 36 -13.64 -15.23 -18.84
N ARG A 37 -14.34 -15.01 -17.71
CA ARG A 37 -15.77 -14.68 -17.66
C ARG A 37 -16.05 -13.18 -17.68
N GLY A 38 -15.02 -12.38 -17.87
CA GLY A 38 -15.11 -10.92 -18.02
C GLY A 38 -15.03 -10.12 -16.70
N ALA A 39 -14.60 -10.74 -15.60
CA ALA A 39 -14.31 -10.01 -14.38
C ALA A 39 -12.89 -9.41 -14.44
N ALA A 40 -12.75 -8.12 -14.15
CA ALA A 40 -11.44 -7.52 -13.91
C ALA A 40 -10.90 -7.98 -12.53
N VAL A 41 -9.60 -8.22 -12.44
CA VAL A 41 -8.92 -8.62 -11.21
C VAL A 41 -8.07 -7.45 -10.71
N ALA A 42 -8.24 -7.08 -9.45
CA ALA A 42 -7.49 -6.06 -8.76
C ALA A 42 -6.91 -6.61 -7.44
N ILE A 43 -5.64 -6.33 -7.17
CA ILE A 43 -5.06 -6.52 -5.84
C ILE A 43 -5.15 -5.21 -5.05
N ALA A 44 -5.25 -5.29 -3.71
CA ALA A 44 -5.27 -4.14 -2.81
C ALA A 44 -4.25 -4.35 -1.70
N SER A 45 -3.15 -3.61 -1.74
CA SER A 45 -1.99 -3.81 -0.88
C SER A 45 -1.54 -2.55 -0.16
N GLY A 46 -0.90 -2.76 0.99
CA GLY A 46 -0.12 -1.72 1.66
C GLY A 46 1.24 -1.45 1.01
N ARG A 47 1.68 -2.27 0.05
CA ARG A 47 3.01 -2.18 -0.59
C ARG A 47 3.00 -1.15 -1.72
N ALA A 48 4.18 -0.61 -2.06
CA ALA A 48 4.42 0.11 -3.30
C ALA A 48 4.48 -0.86 -4.50
N TRP A 49 4.32 -0.35 -5.72
CA TRP A 49 4.32 -1.18 -6.93
C TRP A 49 5.61 -1.98 -7.11
N ASP A 50 6.77 -1.35 -6.88
CA ASP A 50 8.07 -2.02 -6.99
C ASP A 50 8.19 -3.28 -6.12
N LEU A 51 7.56 -3.27 -4.93
CA LEU A 51 7.57 -4.40 -4.00
C LEU A 51 6.56 -5.51 -4.38
N LEU A 52 5.79 -5.33 -5.44
CA LEU A 52 4.78 -6.26 -5.93
C LEU A 52 5.17 -7.02 -7.20
N HIS A 53 6.32 -6.71 -7.79
CA HIS A 53 6.73 -7.28 -9.07
C HIS A 53 6.70 -8.82 -9.10
N GLU A 54 7.22 -9.47 -8.05
CA GLU A 54 7.27 -10.94 -7.98
C GLU A 54 5.89 -11.57 -7.78
N VAL A 55 4.99 -10.88 -7.09
CA VAL A 55 3.60 -11.33 -6.91
C VAL A 55 2.80 -11.07 -8.19
N ALA A 56 2.92 -9.89 -8.77
CA ALA A 56 2.24 -9.54 -10.02
C ALA A 56 2.62 -10.47 -11.17
N ALA A 57 3.87 -10.92 -11.25
CA ALA A 57 4.35 -11.86 -12.24
C ALA A 57 3.67 -13.26 -12.16
N GLN A 58 3.07 -13.61 -11.01
CA GLN A 58 2.31 -14.85 -10.83
C GLN A 58 0.85 -14.74 -11.29
N LEU A 59 0.38 -13.50 -11.60
CA LEU A 59 -1.01 -13.16 -11.90
C LEU A 59 -1.13 -12.56 -13.31
N ASP A 60 -1.05 -13.40 -14.33
CA ASP A 60 -1.15 -13.00 -15.75
C ASP A 60 -2.50 -12.33 -16.12
N MET A 61 -3.52 -12.51 -15.26
CA MET A 61 -4.85 -11.91 -15.36
C MET A 61 -5.02 -10.65 -14.50
N LEU A 62 -3.96 -10.09 -13.91
CA LEU A 62 -4.04 -8.90 -13.07
C LEU A 62 -4.27 -7.65 -13.94
N HIS A 63 -5.35 -6.91 -13.67
CA HIS A 63 -5.70 -5.68 -14.38
C HIS A 63 -5.32 -4.43 -13.60
N TYR A 64 -5.57 -4.43 -12.29
CA TYR A 64 -5.40 -3.24 -11.45
C TYR A 64 -4.67 -3.54 -10.16
N ALA A 65 -3.92 -2.56 -9.66
CA ALA A 65 -3.29 -2.60 -8.35
C ALA A 65 -3.66 -1.35 -7.53
N VAL A 66 -4.32 -1.56 -6.40
CA VAL A 66 -4.52 -0.56 -5.35
C VAL A 66 -3.33 -0.67 -4.41
N LEU A 67 -2.56 0.41 -4.28
CA LEU A 67 -1.22 0.46 -3.70
C LEU A 67 -1.16 1.39 -2.50
N SER A 68 -0.15 1.20 -1.66
CA SER A 68 0.19 2.12 -0.57
C SER A 68 -1.02 2.43 0.31
N ASN A 69 -1.78 1.39 0.72
CA ASN A 69 -3.02 1.47 1.50
C ASN A 69 -4.16 2.25 0.80
N GLY A 70 -4.13 2.36 -0.53
CA GLY A 70 -5.13 3.10 -1.31
C GLY A 70 -4.70 4.52 -1.70
N ALA A 71 -3.43 4.88 -1.48
CA ALA A 71 -2.91 6.17 -1.95
C ALA A 71 -2.78 6.24 -3.49
N ALA A 72 -2.66 5.09 -4.16
CA ALA A 72 -2.57 5.03 -5.61
C ALA A 72 -3.34 3.83 -6.19
N VAL A 73 -3.82 3.96 -7.43
CA VAL A 73 -4.38 2.89 -8.25
C VAL A 73 -3.70 2.90 -9.61
N LEU A 74 -3.11 1.77 -9.96
CA LEU A 74 -2.42 1.55 -11.23
C LEU A 74 -3.25 0.63 -12.12
N ASP A 75 -3.43 0.99 -13.37
CA ASP A 75 -3.76 0.05 -14.44
C ASP A 75 -2.47 -0.69 -14.84
N VAL A 76 -2.40 -1.97 -14.52
CA VAL A 76 -1.19 -2.78 -14.72
C VAL A 76 -0.91 -3.02 -16.21
N THR A 77 -1.95 -3.01 -17.04
CA THR A 77 -1.84 -3.28 -18.46
C THR A 77 -1.28 -2.07 -19.21
N SER A 78 -1.79 -0.88 -18.93
CA SER A 78 -1.38 0.37 -19.60
C SER A 78 -0.23 1.09 -18.90
N GLY A 79 -0.01 0.81 -17.60
CA GLY A 79 0.91 1.57 -16.75
C GLY A 79 0.34 2.93 -16.32
N GLU A 80 -0.94 3.20 -16.56
CA GLU A 80 -1.59 4.47 -16.22
C GLU A 80 -1.96 4.53 -14.74
N TRP A 81 -1.64 5.65 -14.07
CA TRP A 81 -2.11 5.96 -12.74
C TRP A 81 -3.55 6.48 -12.79
N LEU A 82 -4.53 5.63 -12.43
CA LEU A 82 -5.96 5.98 -12.46
C LEU A 82 -6.40 6.85 -11.28
N TRP A 83 -5.66 6.77 -10.16
CA TRP A 83 -5.93 7.50 -8.93
C TRP A 83 -4.62 7.73 -8.17
N ARG A 84 -4.46 8.91 -7.58
CA ARG A 84 -3.34 9.22 -6.69
C ARG A 84 -3.74 10.24 -5.63
N LYS A 85 -3.41 9.96 -4.38
CA LYS A 85 -3.64 10.86 -3.25
C LYS A 85 -2.46 10.76 -2.28
N GLY A 86 -1.41 11.51 -2.55
CA GLY A 86 -0.22 11.54 -1.71
C GLY A 86 -0.31 12.57 -0.57
N LEU A 87 0.67 12.50 0.31
CA LEU A 87 0.92 13.52 1.33
C LEU A 87 1.33 14.84 0.65
N PRO A 88 0.87 16.01 1.18
CA PRO A 88 1.34 17.29 0.68
C PRO A 88 2.87 17.39 0.80
N ARG A 89 3.55 17.91 -0.24
CA ARG A 89 5.02 17.97 -0.32
C ARG A 89 5.68 18.60 0.92
N ALA A 90 5.15 19.72 1.41
CA ALA A 90 5.69 20.36 2.60
C ALA A 90 5.48 19.52 3.87
N GLN A 91 4.42 18.73 3.94
CA GLN A 91 4.15 17.83 5.06
C GLN A 91 5.04 16.58 5.00
N SER A 92 5.14 15.91 3.85
CA SER A 92 6.01 14.74 3.69
C SER A 92 7.46 15.06 4.03
N ARG A 93 7.97 16.21 3.59
CA ARG A 93 9.32 16.66 3.94
C ARG A 93 9.51 16.82 5.46
N ARG A 94 8.58 17.50 6.15
CA ARG A 94 8.64 17.64 7.62
C ARG A 94 8.56 16.31 8.35
N LEU A 95 7.72 15.39 7.88
CA LEU A 95 7.61 14.03 8.44
C LEU A 95 8.94 13.28 8.32
N ILE A 96 9.57 13.32 7.14
CA ILE A 96 10.86 12.67 6.88
C ILE A 96 11.96 13.28 7.76
N GLU A 97 12.07 14.61 7.83
CA GLU A 97 13.03 15.32 8.69
C GLU A 97 12.85 14.95 10.17
N LEU A 98 11.59 14.88 10.65
CA LEU A 98 11.28 14.47 12.02
C LEU A 98 11.71 13.03 12.30
N LEU A 99 11.44 12.10 11.38
CA LEU A 99 11.80 10.69 11.53
C LEU A 99 13.31 10.48 11.45
N LEU A 100 13.99 11.21 10.59
CA LEU A 100 15.46 11.22 10.51
C LEU A 100 16.08 11.71 11.82
N ALA A 101 15.55 12.79 12.41
CA ALA A 101 16.03 13.34 13.67
C ALA A 101 15.81 12.40 14.88
N ARG A 102 14.78 11.56 14.84
CA ARG A 102 14.44 10.60 15.90
C ARG A 102 15.08 9.22 15.72
N ASP A 103 15.82 9.04 14.64
CA ASP A 103 16.56 7.81 14.35
C ASP A 103 15.70 6.52 14.31
N VAL A 104 14.42 6.62 13.91
CA VAL A 104 13.53 5.48 13.76
C VAL A 104 13.72 4.81 12.37
N PRO A 105 13.57 3.46 12.27
CA PRO A 105 13.66 2.75 10.99
C PRO A 105 12.36 2.94 10.19
N PHE A 106 12.44 3.56 9.01
CA PHE A 106 11.30 3.79 8.14
C PHE A 106 11.68 3.69 6.66
N GLU A 107 10.66 3.54 5.83
CA GLU A 107 10.73 3.60 4.37
C GLU A 107 9.66 4.55 3.84
N VAL A 108 9.83 5.03 2.62
CA VAL A 108 8.92 5.96 1.95
C VAL A 108 8.49 5.40 0.60
N TYR A 109 7.20 5.36 0.35
CA TYR A 109 6.63 4.99 -0.94
C TYR A 109 6.28 6.25 -1.72
N ALA A 110 6.83 6.38 -2.91
CA ALA A 110 6.60 7.53 -3.78
C ALA A 110 6.63 7.10 -5.25
N ASP A 111 5.60 7.51 -6.00
CA ASP A 111 5.44 7.19 -7.42
C ASP A 111 5.52 5.67 -7.73
N GLY A 112 5.02 4.83 -6.80
CA GLY A 112 5.06 3.38 -6.89
C GLY A 112 6.41 2.75 -6.54
N GLU A 113 7.44 3.53 -6.25
CA GLU A 113 8.77 3.09 -5.85
C GLU A 113 8.94 3.13 -4.32
N ASN A 114 9.81 2.27 -3.78
CA ASN A 114 10.18 2.27 -2.37
C ASN A 114 11.56 2.92 -2.15
N TYR A 115 11.66 3.79 -1.15
CA TYR A 115 12.87 4.54 -0.80
C TYR A 115 13.25 4.30 0.65
N ILE A 116 14.51 3.95 0.88
CA ILE A 116 15.11 3.77 2.20
C ILE A 116 16.42 4.54 2.22
N GLN A 117 16.63 5.43 3.20
CA GLN A 117 17.88 6.16 3.30
C GLN A 117 19.08 5.20 3.46
N ALA A 118 20.14 5.39 2.68
CA ALA A 118 21.23 4.43 2.51
C ALA A 118 21.89 4.02 3.85
N ASP A 119 22.24 4.99 4.71
CA ASP A 119 22.88 4.75 6.01
C ASP A 119 21.99 4.03 7.04
N ARG A 120 20.67 3.92 6.77
CA ARG A 120 19.67 3.29 7.64
C ARG A 120 19.15 1.95 7.10
N SER A 121 19.53 1.61 5.87
CA SER A 121 19.03 0.43 5.16
C SER A 121 19.23 -0.87 5.94
N GLY A 122 20.38 -1.07 6.58
CA GLY A 122 20.66 -2.25 7.39
C GLY A 122 19.65 -2.46 8.52
N ARG A 123 19.23 -1.38 9.20
CA ARG A 123 18.24 -1.45 10.28
C ARG A 123 16.83 -1.70 9.79
N VAL A 124 16.47 -1.15 8.64
CA VAL A 124 15.18 -1.40 7.98
C VAL A 124 15.11 -2.86 7.55
N LEU A 125 16.12 -3.36 6.84
CA LEU A 125 16.17 -4.74 6.36
C LEU A 125 16.15 -5.77 7.49
N ALA A 126 16.78 -5.47 8.64
CA ALA A 126 16.75 -6.32 9.82
C ALA A 126 15.37 -6.44 10.49
N ARG A 127 14.42 -5.58 10.13
CA ARG A 127 13.03 -5.55 10.64
C ARG A 127 11.99 -5.96 9.61
N ALA A 128 12.41 -6.46 8.45
CA ALA A 128 11.52 -7.03 7.46
C ALA A 128 10.75 -8.22 8.04
N LEU A 129 9.51 -8.41 7.61
CA LEU A 129 8.58 -9.44 8.10
C LEU A 129 9.12 -10.86 7.92
N SER A 130 9.92 -11.10 6.87
CA SER A 130 10.58 -12.37 6.59
C SER A 130 11.91 -12.15 5.85
N PRO A 131 12.79 -13.16 5.80
CA PRO A 131 14.00 -13.12 4.97
C PRO A 131 13.71 -12.92 3.48
N GLU A 132 12.62 -13.50 2.99
CA GLU A 132 12.14 -13.37 1.61
C GLU A 132 11.75 -11.92 1.33
N PHE A 133 10.97 -11.31 2.22
CA PHE A 133 10.60 -9.90 2.09
C PHE A 133 11.81 -8.96 2.21
N ALA A 134 12.78 -9.29 3.08
CA ALA A 134 14.07 -8.56 3.13
C ALA A 134 14.82 -8.62 1.79
N SER A 135 14.75 -9.76 1.08
CA SER A 135 15.32 -9.90 -0.26
C SER A 135 14.60 -9.02 -1.29
N VAL A 136 13.27 -8.97 -1.24
CA VAL A 136 12.46 -8.08 -2.08
C VAL A 136 12.83 -6.61 -1.83
N LEU A 137 12.94 -6.19 -0.57
CA LEU A 137 13.37 -4.82 -0.22
C LEU A 137 14.76 -4.50 -0.77
N ARG A 138 15.74 -5.41 -0.63
CA ARG A 138 17.09 -5.19 -1.19
C ARG A 138 17.10 -5.04 -2.69
N ARG A 139 16.26 -5.79 -3.39
CA ARG A 139 16.25 -5.86 -4.85
C ARG A 139 15.53 -4.68 -5.49
N TYR A 140 14.43 -4.23 -4.89
CA TYR A 140 13.51 -3.30 -5.53
C TYR A 140 13.49 -1.91 -4.89
N SER A 141 14.03 -1.74 -3.68
CA SER A 141 14.09 -0.41 -3.06
C SER A 141 15.21 0.46 -3.64
N ARG A 142 15.02 1.78 -3.56
CA ARG A 142 16.03 2.79 -3.83
C ARG A 142 16.73 3.17 -2.52
N PHE A 143 18.04 3.33 -2.57
CA PHE A 143 18.86 3.65 -1.38
C PHE A 143 19.60 4.97 -1.55
N PRO A 144 18.90 6.13 -1.57
CA PRO A 144 19.55 7.43 -1.71
C PRO A 144 20.33 7.80 -0.45
N GLU A 145 21.40 8.58 -0.61
CA GLU A 145 22.14 9.19 0.50
C GLU A 145 21.34 10.34 1.13
N ASP A 146 20.60 11.11 0.32
CA ASP A 146 19.68 12.17 0.74
C ASP A 146 18.25 11.81 0.27
N LEU A 147 17.44 11.34 1.21
CA LEU A 147 16.06 10.94 0.95
C LEU A 147 15.18 12.13 0.54
N ASN A 148 15.36 13.31 1.14
CA ASN A 148 14.58 14.49 0.79
C ASN A 148 14.87 14.99 -0.63
N ALA A 149 16.13 14.95 -1.05
CA ALA A 149 16.52 15.30 -2.41
C ALA A 149 15.98 14.27 -3.44
N ALA A 150 16.04 12.98 -3.11
CA ALA A 150 15.53 11.92 -3.98
C ALA A 150 14.00 11.97 -4.18
N LEU A 151 13.27 12.48 -3.19
CA LEU A 151 11.81 12.60 -3.21
C LEU A 151 11.31 13.95 -3.72
N ASP A 152 12.22 14.86 -4.11
CA ASP A 152 11.82 16.16 -4.61
C ASP A 152 11.00 16.04 -5.91
N GLY A 153 9.81 16.66 -5.93
CA GLY A 153 8.88 16.59 -7.05
C GLY A 153 8.07 15.29 -7.14
N ARG A 154 8.31 14.30 -6.27
CA ARG A 154 7.57 13.03 -6.25
C ARG A 154 6.30 13.10 -5.40
N CYS A 155 5.33 12.26 -5.74
CA CYS A 155 4.12 12.07 -4.95
C CYS A 155 4.39 11.04 -3.84
N VAL A 156 4.60 11.49 -2.61
CA VAL A 156 4.78 10.60 -1.46
C VAL A 156 3.42 10.00 -1.08
N GLU A 157 3.27 8.69 -1.27
CA GLU A 157 2.05 7.93 -1.08
C GLU A 157 1.88 7.47 0.37
N LYS A 158 2.96 6.92 0.94
CA LYS A 158 2.98 6.37 2.29
C LYS A 158 4.37 6.49 2.91
N ILE A 159 4.43 6.68 4.23
CA ILE A 159 5.64 6.47 5.03
C ILE A 159 5.34 5.30 5.98
N HIS A 160 6.19 4.28 5.97
CA HIS A 160 6.05 3.12 6.85
C HIS A 160 7.19 3.11 7.87
N ILE A 161 6.85 3.14 9.15
CA ILE A 161 7.75 3.05 10.29
C ILE A 161 7.69 1.61 10.79
N PHE A 162 8.80 0.88 10.72
CA PHE A 162 8.84 -0.55 11.03
C PHE A 162 8.65 -0.86 12.49
N HIS A 163 9.13 0.00 13.36
CA HIS A 163 9.06 -0.24 14.80
C HIS A 163 9.08 1.06 15.59
N VAL A 164 8.14 1.17 16.51
CA VAL A 164 8.08 2.23 17.53
C VAL A 164 7.85 1.55 18.87
N PRO A 165 8.72 1.77 19.89
CA PRO A 165 8.49 1.27 21.23
C PRO A 165 7.13 1.76 21.76
N PRO A 166 6.35 0.90 22.45
CA PRO A 166 5.02 1.26 22.93
C PRO A 166 4.99 2.55 23.76
N GLU A 167 6.02 2.77 24.59
CA GLU A 167 6.17 3.96 25.43
C GLU A 167 6.43 5.25 24.65
N GLU A 168 6.99 5.16 23.45
CA GLU A 168 7.28 6.31 22.60
C GLU A 168 6.14 6.60 21.59
N ARG A 169 5.23 5.64 21.38
CA ARG A 169 4.22 5.68 20.33
C ARG A 169 3.34 6.92 20.41
N ALA A 170 2.79 7.22 21.58
CA ALA A 170 1.88 8.35 21.75
C ALA A 170 2.59 9.70 21.50
N ALA A 171 3.82 9.85 21.97
CA ALA A 171 4.61 11.06 21.77
C ALA A 171 5.03 11.23 20.31
N LEU A 172 5.42 10.14 19.64
CA LEU A 172 5.74 10.16 18.22
C LEU A 172 4.50 10.50 17.39
N GLN A 173 3.37 9.84 17.64
CA GLN A 173 2.11 10.09 16.93
C GLN A 173 1.69 11.56 17.01
N ALA A 174 1.68 12.14 18.22
CA ALA A 174 1.36 13.55 18.42
C ALA A 174 2.29 14.49 17.62
N ALA A 175 3.58 14.18 17.59
CA ALA A 175 4.55 14.96 16.81
C ALA A 175 4.33 14.84 15.29
N LEU A 176 3.94 13.65 14.80
CA LEU A 176 3.61 13.41 13.39
C LEU A 176 2.33 14.16 13.00
N GLU A 177 1.28 14.08 13.80
CA GLU A 177 -0.01 14.75 13.56
C GLU A 177 0.11 16.28 13.61
N ALA A 178 1.04 16.82 14.39
CA ALA A 178 1.34 18.26 14.40
C ALA A 178 1.89 18.79 13.07
N THR A 179 2.34 17.93 12.15
CA THR A 179 2.78 18.35 10.82
C THR A 179 1.62 18.70 9.87
N GLY A 180 0.40 18.28 10.19
CA GLY A 180 -0.83 18.52 9.42
C GLY A 180 -1.76 17.31 9.38
N PRO A 181 -2.89 17.40 8.64
CA PRO A 181 -3.85 16.31 8.54
C PRO A 181 -3.21 15.02 8.02
N LEU A 182 -3.36 13.93 8.78
CA LEU A 182 -2.69 12.67 8.55
C LEU A 182 -3.63 11.51 8.91
N ALA A 183 -3.53 10.38 8.22
CA ALA A 183 -4.03 9.11 8.67
C ALA A 183 -2.86 8.28 9.21
N VAL A 184 -3.00 7.79 10.44
CA VAL A 184 -2.01 6.94 11.10
C VAL A 184 -2.66 5.60 11.36
N THR A 185 -2.12 4.55 10.75
CA THR A 185 -2.58 3.16 10.92
C THR A 185 -1.42 2.29 11.38
N GLY A 186 -1.68 1.02 11.62
CA GLY A 186 -0.64 0.04 11.96
C GLY A 186 -1.19 -1.36 11.82
N SER A 187 -0.40 -2.26 11.25
CA SER A 187 -0.80 -3.64 10.95
C SER A 187 -0.30 -4.63 12.02
N PHE A 188 0.80 -4.32 12.74
CA PHE A 188 1.51 -5.27 13.61
C PHE A 188 1.82 -4.72 15.02
N GLY A 189 0.95 -3.90 15.59
CA GLY A 189 1.08 -3.43 16.98
C GLY A 189 2.21 -2.42 17.24
N THR A 190 3.41 -2.64 16.70
CA THR A 190 4.56 -1.75 16.90
C THR A 190 4.92 -0.91 15.68
N ASN A 191 4.37 -1.19 14.49
CA ASN A 191 4.58 -0.39 13.30
C ASN A 191 3.60 0.81 13.24
N MET A 192 3.94 1.81 12.43
CA MET A 192 3.04 2.91 12.07
C MET A 192 3.11 3.15 10.56
N GLU A 193 1.96 3.39 9.96
CA GLU A 193 1.83 3.71 8.54
C GLU A 193 1.14 5.07 8.41
N LEU A 194 1.78 5.98 7.69
CA LEU A 194 1.35 7.36 7.53
C LEU A 194 0.92 7.58 6.09
N THR A 195 -0.33 7.98 5.90
CA THR A 195 -0.89 8.35 4.59
C THR A 195 -1.62 9.69 4.67
N ALA A 196 -1.99 10.26 3.55
CA ALA A 196 -2.84 11.44 3.53
C ALA A 196 -4.22 11.11 4.14
N ARG A 197 -4.81 12.07 4.84
CA ARG A 197 -6.14 11.91 5.46
C ARG A 197 -7.18 11.42 4.44
N GLY A 198 -7.97 10.41 4.85
CA GLY A 198 -9.00 9.78 4.01
C GLY A 198 -8.46 8.86 2.91
N VAL A 199 -7.18 8.49 2.96
CA VAL A 199 -6.62 7.39 2.16
C VAL A 199 -6.91 6.08 2.87
N ASN A 200 -7.55 5.15 2.17
CA ASN A 200 -7.72 3.76 2.58
C ASN A 200 -8.03 2.91 1.34
N LYS A 201 -7.87 1.59 1.46
CA LYS A 201 -8.09 0.65 0.35
C LYS A 201 -9.51 0.73 -0.20
N ALA A 202 -10.52 0.88 0.67
CA ALA A 202 -11.93 0.96 0.27
C ALA A 202 -12.22 2.20 -0.60
N ALA A 203 -11.73 3.37 -0.21
CA ALA A 203 -11.88 4.60 -0.98
C ALA A 203 -11.23 4.49 -2.37
N ALA A 204 -10.07 3.82 -2.46
CA ALA A 204 -9.39 3.59 -3.72
C ALA A 204 -10.13 2.58 -4.63
N VAL A 205 -10.66 1.49 -4.06
CA VAL A 205 -11.51 0.54 -4.79
C VAL A 205 -12.78 1.23 -5.29
N GLN A 206 -13.41 2.08 -4.48
CA GLN A 206 -14.57 2.89 -4.92
C GLN A 206 -14.19 3.86 -6.05
N ALA A 207 -13.02 4.48 -6.01
CA ALA A 207 -12.54 5.33 -7.11
C ALA A 207 -12.33 4.51 -8.39
N LEU A 208 -11.77 3.30 -8.28
CA LEU A 208 -11.65 2.36 -9.39
C LEU A 208 -13.03 1.96 -9.94
N CYS A 209 -14.00 1.62 -9.08
CA CYS A 209 -15.36 1.28 -9.49
C CYS A 209 -16.01 2.41 -10.29
N ARG A 210 -15.89 3.66 -9.84
CA ARG A 210 -16.38 4.82 -10.59
C ARG A 210 -15.72 4.96 -11.97
N ARG A 211 -14.42 4.71 -12.06
CA ARG A 211 -13.65 4.78 -13.32
C ARG A 211 -14.06 3.69 -14.31
N LEU A 212 -14.44 2.50 -13.80
CA LEU A 212 -14.87 1.34 -14.59
C LEU A 212 -16.38 1.28 -14.81
N GLU A 213 -17.15 2.20 -14.26
CA GLU A 213 -18.61 2.18 -14.28
C GLU A 213 -19.20 0.86 -13.75
N VAL A 214 -18.63 0.40 -12.61
CA VAL A 214 -19.02 -0.82 -11.90
C VAL A 214 -19.78 -0.45 -10.64
N THR A 215 -20.97 -1.06 -10.43
CA THR A 215 -21.76 -0.86 -9.21
C THR A 215 -21.29 -1.77 -8.08
N ALA A 216 -21.72 -1.48 -6.84
CA ALA A 216 -21.36 -2.26 -5.66
C ALA A 216 -21.72 -3.75 -5.80
N GLU A 217 -22.86 -4.05 -6.37
CA GLU A 217 -23.38 -5.40 -6.55
C GLU A 217 -22.58 -6.20 -7.60
N GLN A 218 -21.75 -5.52 -8.38
CA GLN A 218 -20.87 -6.11 -9.39
C GLN A 218 -19.43 -6.31 -8.87
N VAL A 219 -19.17 -5.96 -7.61
CA VAL A 219 -17.85 -6.13 -6.96
C VAL A 219 -17.88 -7.32 -6.03
N MET A 220 -16.84 -8.15 -6.11
CA MET A 220 -16.55 -9.19 -5.12
C MET A 220 -15.23 -8.84 -4.45
N ALA A 221 -15.24 -8.61 -3.14
CA ALA A 221 -14.06 -8.26 -2.36
C ALA A 221 -13.68 -9.39 -1.41
N PHE A 222 -12.38 -9.68 -1.32
CA PHE A 222 -11.81 -10.66 -0.39
C PHE A 222 -10.72 -9.97 0.43
N GLY A 223 -10.79 -10.06 1.75
CA GLY A 223 -9.81 -9.47 2.65
C GLY A 223 -10.17 -9.67 4.11
N ASP A 224 -9.18 -9.55 4.97
CA ASP A 224 -9.30 -9.54 6.42
C ASP A 224 -9.56 -8.11 6.97
N CYS A 225 -9.53 -7.11 6.10
CA CYS A 225 -9.80 -5.69 6.40
C CYS A 225 -10.92 -5.14 5.51
N LEU A 226 -11.42 -3.95 5.82
CA LEU A 226 -12.47 -3.27 5.05
C LEU A 226 -11.95 -2.86 3.65
N LEU A 227 -12.10 -3.74 2.66
CA LEU A 227 -11.80 -3.45 1.26
C LEU A 227 -12.93 -2.71 0.56
N TYR A 228 -14.17 -2.95 1.01
CA TYR A 228 -15.36 -2.35 0.44
C TYR A 228 -16.48 -2.31 1.49
N THR A 229 -17.03 -1.14 1.78
CA THR A 229 -18.29 -0.99 2.52
C THR A 229 -19.26 -0.22 1.66
N SER A 230 -20.49 -0.73 1.53
CA SER A 230 -21.59 -0.03 0.87
C SER A 230 -22.05 1.22 1.63
N ASP A 231 -21.62 1.38 2.87
CA ASP A 231 -22.02 2.46 3.76
C ASP A 231 -20.93 3.52 3.88
N ALA A 232 -21.05 4.57 3.07
CA ALA A 232 -20.38 5.86 3.29
C ALA A 232 -20.98 6.63 4.50
N ALA A 233 -21.56 5.92 5.48
CA ALA A 233 -22.43 6.48 6.51
C ALA A 233 -21.91 6.31 7.93
N ASP A 234 -20.61 6.19 8.19
CA ASP A 234 -20.12 6.26 9.57
C ASP A 234 -18.80 7.03 9.73
N GLU A 235 -18.77 8.25 9.21
CA GLU A 235 -17.83 9.28 9.66
C GLU A 235 -18.46 10.13 10.77
N ARG A 236 -18.95 9.50 11.85
CA ARG A 236 -19.34 10.21 13.07
C ARG A 236 -19.08 9.35 14.30
N SER A 237 -17.88 9.45 14.79
CA SER A 237 -17.59 9.45 16.24
C SER A 237 -16.10 9.79 16.46
#